data_187f316cf8b6be883c5bd7ee3bc2f5b0
#
_entry.id   187f316cf8b6be883c5bd7ee3bc2f5b0
#
_cell.length_a   1.000
_cell.length_b   1.000
_cell.length_c   1.000
_cell.angle_alpha   90.00
_cell.angle_beta   90.00
_cell.angle_gamma   90.00
#
_symmetry.space_group_name_H-M   'P 1'
#
loop_
_entity.id
_entity.type
_entity.pdbx_description
1 polymer ?
#
loop_
_entity_poly.entity_id
_entity_poly.type
_entity_poly.pdbx_seq_one_letter_code
_entity_poly.pdbx_strand_id
1 'polypeptide(L)'
;LKLAGVEGGLENGIFKGKAKVFDGEQSLLNTLDNQPENFSNFDMVVVRYEGPVGGPGMPEMLDSTSRITALCREKNIVIGLMTDGRFSGGSVGLVIGHVGPESAIGGPIALIKDADTITVDLNENTLVCYELTNIETVNQRKSEWEYECTKNNGIHPAVGIANTRLLNKMRCSAVPAIFGAGMHPNQSVWVYQERVPETTNFKPINKFRE
;
A
#
# COMPACT_ATOMS: atom_id res chain seq x y z
N LEU A 1 -9.52 7.05 2.23
CA LEU A 1 -10.33 5.96 2.77
C LEU A 1 -11.71 5.98 2.15
N LYS A 2 -12.15 4.87 1.61
CA LYS A 2 -13.51 4.69 1.09
C LYS A 2 -14.17 3.53 1.83
N LEU A 3 -15.36 3.77 2.34
CA LEU A 3 -16.20 2.79 3.01
C LEU A 3 -17.49 2.69 2.20
N ALA A 4 -17.65 1.67 1.40
CA ALA A 4 -18.87 1.41 0.66
C ALA A 4 -19.23 -0.06 0.81
N GLY A 5 -20.38 -0.35 1.43
CA GLY A 5 -20.89 -1.72 1.59
C GLY A 5 -20.11 -2.57 2.61
N VAL A 6 -19.54 -1.98 3.64
CA VAL A 6 -18.83 -2.68 4.75
C VAL A 6 -19.83 -2.92 5.89
N GLU A 7 -20.96 -3.56 5.59
CA GLU A 7 -21.86 -4.01 6.64
C GLU A 7 -21.22 -5.23 7.34
N GLY A 8 -20.87 -5.08 8.61
CA GLY A 8 -20.37 -6.17 9.46
C GLY A 8 -18.84 -6.28 9.66
N GLY A 9 -18.02 -5.44 8.98
CA GLY A 9 -16.55 -5.50 9.11
C GLY A 9 -15.93 -4.50 10.09
N LEU A 10 -16.73 -3.63 10.66
CA LEU A 10 -16.29 -2.58 11.59
C LEU A 10 -16.98 -2.77 12.94
N GLU A 11 -16.21 -3.05 13.97
CA GLU A 11 -16.71 -3.01 15.34
C GLU A 11 -16.51 -1.59 15.90
N ASN A 12 -17.60 -0.87 16.13
CA ASN A 12 -17.58 0.52 16.65
C ASN A 12 -16.69 1.47 15.81
N GLY A 13 -16.66 1.32 14.49
CA GLY A 13 -15.83 2.13 13.61
C GLY A 13 -14.36 1.69 13.52
N ILE A 14 -14.01 0.54 14.09
CA ILE A 14 -12.64 0.01 14.08
C ILE A 14 -12.60 -1.28 13.25
N PHE A 15 -11.68 -1.34 12.30
CA PHE A 15 -11.27 -2.57 11.62
C PHE A 15 -9.93 -3.04 12.18
N LYS A 16 -9.82 -4.32 12.52
CA LYS A 16 -8.56 -4.93 12.92
C LYS A 16 -8.36 -6.23 12.15
N GLY A 17 -7.26 -6.31 11.42
CA GLY A 17 -6.99 -7.45 10.56
C GLY A 17 -5.52 -7.85 10.51
N LYS A 18 -5.25 -8.99 9.87
CA LYS A 18 -3.91 -9.47 9.59
C LYS A 18 -3.49 -9.09 8.19
N ALA A 19 -2.30 -8.53 8.06
CA ALA A 19 -1.74 -8.16 6.78
C ALA A 19 -1.49 -9.38 5.91
N LYS A 20 -1.86 -9.25 4.63
CA LYS A 20 -1.55 -10.18 3.56
C LYS A 20 -0.91 -9.37 2.43
N VAL A 21 0.41 -9.50 2.27
CA VAL A 21 1.23 -8.56 1.52
C VAL A 21 1.51 -9.05 0.11
N PHE A 22 1.34 -8.17 -0.85
CA PHE A 22 1.59 -8.44 -2.26
C PHE A 22 2.43 -7.33 -2.88
N ASP A 23 3.50 -7.70 -3.54
CA ASP A 23 4.33 -6.78 -4.31
C ASP A 23 3.79 -6.67 -5.73
N GLY A 24 3.04 -5.61 -5.98
CA GLY A 24 2.32 -5.35 -7.21
C GLY A 24 0.95 -6.05 -7.32
N GLU A 25 0.05 -5.44 -8.10
CA GLU A 25 -1.30 -5.96 -8.33
C GLU A 25 -1.28 -7.38 -8.95
N GLN A 26 -0.35 -7.64 -9.87
CA GLN A 26 -0.30 -8.94 -10.55
C GLN A 26 -0.02 -10.10 -9.59
N SER A 27 0.76 -9.89 -8.54
CA SER A 27 1.00 -10.88 -7.48
C SER A 27 -0.29 -11.23 -6.73
N LEU A 28 -1.09 -10.22 -6.41
CA LEU A 28 -2.41 -10.41 -5.79
C LEU A 28 -3.36 -11.17 -6.73
N LEU A 29 -3.46 -10.76 -8.00
CA LEU A 29 -4.34 -11.40 -8.97
C LEU A 29 -3.99 -12.88 -9.16
N ASN A 30 -2.71 -13.19 -9.29
CA ASN A 30 -2.25 -14.58 -9.41
C ASN A 30 -2.64 -15.44 -8.19
N THR A 31 -2.60 -14.86 -6.99
CA THR A 31 -3.02 -15.58 -5.77
C THR A 31 -4.53 -15.74 -5.70
N LEU A 32 -5.29 -14.73 -6.10
CA LEU A 32 -6.75 -14.82 -6.17
C LEU A 32 -7.23 -15.89 -7.17
N ASP A 33 -6.50 -16.06 -8.29
CA ASP A 33 -6.84 -17.06 -9.30
C ASP A 33 -6.47 -18.49 -8.89
N ASN A 34 -5.33 -18.68 -8.24
CA ASN A 34 -4.77 -20.01 -8.02
C ASN A 34 -4.94 -20.52 -6.58
N GLN A 35 -5.14 -19.64 -5.62
CA GLN A 35 -5.18 -19.95 -4.19
C GLN A 35 -6.19 -19.08 -3.42
N PRO A 36 -7.47 -19.03 -3.86
CA PRO A 36 -8.47 -18.17 -3.18
C PRO A 36 -8.76 -18.62 -1.74
N GLU A 37 -8.42 -19.86 -1.39
CA GLU A 37 -8.51 -20.38 -0.02
C GLU A 37 -7.57 -19.70 0.97
N ASN A 38 -6.51 -19.06 0.50
CA ASN A 38 -5.55 -18.35 1.34
C ASN A 38 -6.13 -17.07 1.97
N PHE A 39 -7.29 -16.61 1.50
CA PHE A 39 -7.94 -15.42 2.05
C PHE A 39 -8.95 -15.78 3.13
N SER A 40 -8.83 -15.10 4.27
CA SER A 40 -9.61 -15.32 5.48
C SER A 40 -10.39 -14.06 5.89
N ASN A 41 -11.35 -14.24 6.79
CA ASN A 41 -12.10 -13.13 7.36
C ASN A 41 -11.16 -12.19 8.14
N PHE A 42 -11.34 -10.90 7.95
CA PHE A 42 -10.50 -9.84 8.50
C PHE A 42 -9.04 -9.81 8.01
N ASP A 43 -8.74 -10.40 6.85
CA ASP A 43 -7.48 -10.09 6.20
C ASP A 43 -7.45 -8.61 5.76
N MET A 44 -6.29 -7.96 5.94
CA MET A 44 -5.97 -6.68 5.31
C MET A 44 -5.00 -6.95 4.17
N VAL A 45 -5.50 -6.97 2.96
CA VAL A 45 -4.68 -7.11 1.76
C VAL A 45 -3.90 -5.82 1.53
N VAL A 46 -2.58 -5.93 1.47
CA VAL A 46 -1.65 -4.81 1.28
C VAL A 46 -0.96 -4.96 -0.06
N VAL A 47 -1.28 -4.09 -1.02
CA VAL A 47 -0.63 -4.07 -2.34
C VAL A 47 0.39 -2.93 -2.37
N ARG A 48 1.65 -3.27 -2.60
CA ARG A 48 2.79 -2.35 -2.53
C ARG A 48 3.37 -2.06 -3.91
N TYR A 49 4.15 -0.99 -4.01
CA TYR A 49 4.89 -0.58 -5.21
C TYR A 49 3.99 -0.17 -6.40
N GLU A 50 2.76 0.25 -6.11
CA GLU A 50 1.79 0.77 -7.08
C GLU A 50 1.60 2.30 -6.99
N GLY A 51 2.38 2.97 -6.14
CA GLY A 51 2.42 4.44 -6.05
C GLY A 51 3.03 5.09 -7.29
N PRO A 52 3.06 6.44 -7.35
CA PRO A 52 3.56 7.18 -8.51
C PRO A 52 4.96 6.79 -8.97
N VAL A 53 5.85 6.47 -8.03
CA VAL A 53 7.24 6.05 -8.31
C VAL A 53 7.30 4.56 -8.61
N GLY A 54 6.64 3.73 -7.81
CA GLY A 54 6.62 2.27 -7.97
C GLY A 54 5.93 1.83 -9.25
N GLY A 55 4.70 2.31 -9.47
CA GLY A 55 3.87 2.07 -10.64
C GLY A 55 3.67 3.32 -11.49
N PRO A 56 4.57 3.65 -12.43
CA PRO A 56 4.49 4.88 -13.21
C PRO A 56 3.15 5.02 -13.92
N GLY A 57 2.49 6.18 -13.73
CA GLY A 57 1.13 6.42 -14.19
C GLY A 57 0.06 5.98 -13.19
N MET A 58 0.45 5.27 -12.13
CA MET A 58 -0.40 4.85 -11.03
C MET A 58 -1.74 4.28 -11.53
N PRO A 59 -1.72 3.11 -12.22
CA PRO A 59 -2.92 2.52 -12.81
C PRO A 59 -3.99 2.23 -11.74
N GLU A 60 -5.26 2.30 -12.13
CA GLU A 60 -6.35 1.95 -11.23
C GLU A 60 -6.48 0.43 -11.09
N MET A 61 -6.43 -0.07 -9.86
CA MET A 61 -6.58 -1.48 -9.55
C MET A 61 -8.07 -1.88 -9.48
N LEU A 62 -8.73 -1.92 -10.64
CA LEU A 62 -10.15 -2.29 -10.75
C LEU A 62 -10.36 -3.79 -10.62
N ASP A 63 -9.49 -4.59 -11.24
CA ASP A 63 -9.64 -6.06 -11.29
C ASP A 63 -9.48 -6.66 -9.89
N SER A 64 -8.45 -6.25 -9.15
CA SER A 64 -8.23 -6.65 -7.75
C SER A 64 -9.43 -6.36 -6.86
N THR A 65 -9.99 -5.15 -6.94
CA THR A 65 -11.16 -4.78 -6.11
C THR A 65 -12.39 -5.58 -6.47
N SER A 66 -12.63 -5.83 -7.76
CA SER A 66 -13.77 -6.60 -8.24
C SER A 66 -13.69 -8.07 -7.78
N ARG A 67 -12.53 -8.69 -7.89
CA ARG A 67 -12.30 -10.08 -7.48
C ARG A 67 -12.37 -10.27 -5.97
N ILE A 68 -11.77 -9.37 -5.19
CA ILE A 68 -11.89 -9.40 -3.72
C ILE A 68 -13.35 -9.21 -3.30
N THR A 69 -14.08 -8.30 -3.95
CA THR A 69 -15.51 -8.12 -3.65
C THR A 69 -16.32 -9.38 -3.95
N ALA A 70 -16.04 -10.06 -5.07
CA ALA A 70 -16.68 -11.32 -5.42
C ALA A 70 -16.36 -12.42 -4.38
N LEU A 71 -15.08 -12.56 -4.02
CA LEU A 71 -14.62 -13.52 -3.00
C LEU A 71 -15.27 -13.28 -1.63
N CYS A 72 -15.38 -12.01 -1.21
CA CYS A 72 -16.03 -11.62 0.05
C CYS A 72 -17.50 -12.05 0.07
N ARG A 73 -18.21 -11.86 -1.05
CA ARG A 73 -19.62 -12.27 -1.19
C ARG A 73 -19.76 -13.78 -1.20
N GLU A 74 -18.91 -14.48 -1.95
CA GLU A 74 -18.95 -15.95 -2.06
C GLU A 74 -18.71 -16.63 -0.71
N LYS A 75 -17.68 -16.18 0.01
CA LYS A 75 -17.27 -16.79 1.30
C LYS A 75 -17.96 -16.16 2.52
N ASN A 76 -18.75 -15.11 2.34
CA ASN A 76 -19.35 -14.33 3.43
C ASN A 76 -18.29 -13.84 4.45
N ILE A 77 -17.21 -13.25 3.95
CA ILE A 77 -16.09 -12.72 4.74
C ILE A 77 -15.88 -11.24 4.44
N VAL A 78 -15.18 -10.55 5.34
CA VAL A 78 -14.78 -9.16 5.17
C VAL A 78 -13.27 -9.10 4.98
N ILE A 79 -12.81 -8.45 3.90
CA ILE A 79 -11.40 -8.19 3.61
C ILE A 79 -11.22 -6.69 3.41
N GLY A 80 -10.22 -6.12 4.11
CA GLY A 80 -9.74 -4.78 3.86
C GLY A 80 -8.70 -4.78 2.73
N LEU A 81 -8.61 -3.68 1.98
CA LEU A 81 -7.67 -3.53 0.88
C LEU A 81 -6.92 -2.19 1.00
N MET A 82 -5.60 -2.24 1.04
CA MET A 82 -4.72 -1.09 1.25
C MET A 82 -3.62 -1.05 0.20
N THR A 83 -3.29 0.14 -0.31
CA THR A 83 -2.23 0.32 -1.32
C THR A 83 -1.59 1.71 -1.25
N ASP A 84 -0.35 1.82 -1.68
CA ASP A 84 0.30 3.09 -2.00
C ASP A 84 -0.11 3.65 -3.38
N GLY A 85 -0.74 2.82 -4.21
CA GLY A 85 -1.38 3.20 -5.47
C GLY A 85 -2.79 3.75 -5.29
N ARG A 86 -3.66 3.53 -6.29
CA ARG A 86 -5.05 4.01 -6.27
C ARG A 86 -6.05 2.94 -6.69
N PHE A 87 -7.28 3.09 -6.19
CA PHE A 87 -8.41 2.28 -6.59
C PHE A 87 -9.39 3.08 -7.45
N SER A 88 -10.17 2.36 -8.26
CA SER A 88 -11.27 2.93 -9.04
C SER A 88 -12.33 3.58 -8.13
N GLY A 89 -13.00 4.58 -8.65
CA GLY A 89 -14.17 5.22 -8.01
C GLY A 89 -15.31 4.24 -7.72
N GLY A 90 -15.41 3.13 -8.47
CA GLY A 90 -16.42 2.07 -8.27
C GLY A 90 -16.08 1.02 -7.21
N SER A 91 -14.93 1.10 -6.56
CA SER A 91 -14.51 0.12 -5.54
C SER A 91 -15.48 0.08 -4.35
N VAL A 92 -15.76 -1.14 -3.86
CA VAL A 92 -16.64 -1.42 -2.73
C VAL A 92 -15.84 -2.10 -1.62
N GLY A 93 -16.22 -1.89 -0.37
CA GLY A 93 -15.54 -2.45 0.80
C GLY A 93 -14.69 -1.43 1.57
N LEU A 94 -13.87 -1.91 2.49
CA LEU A 94 -12.87 -1.11 3.19
C LEU A 94 -11.66 -0.98 2.28
N VAL A 95 -11.53 0.14 1.57
CA VAL A 95 -10.41 0.41 0.67
C VAL A 95 -9.66 1.68 1.05
N ILE A 96 -8.32 1.57 1.14
CA ILE A 96 -7.41 2.63 1.57
C ILE A 96 -6.36 2.82 0.47
N GLY A 97 -6.50 3.83 -0.36
CA GLY A 97 -5.52 4.20 -1.37
C GLY A 97 -4.58 5.31 -0.91
N HIS A 98 -3.54 5.55 -1.71
CA HIS A 98 -2.56 6.61 -1.50
C HIS A 98 -1.89 6.57 -0.12
N VAL A 99 -1.63 5.35 0.39
CA VAL A 99 -0.89 5.20 1.64
C VAL A 99 0.54 5.68 1.41
N GLY A 100 0.93 6.68 2.15
CA GLY A 100 2.23 7.32 1.98
C GLY A 100 2.99 7.49 3.30
N PRO A 101 4.31 7.62 3.20
CA PRO A 101 5.20 7.50 2.03
C PRO A 101 5.11 6.15 1.32
N GLU A 102 5.17 6.14 -0.03
CA GLU A 102 5.03 4.92 -0.83
C GLU A 102 6.19 3.94 -0.67
N SER A 103 5.94 2.68 -1.02
CA SER A 103 6.91 1.58 -0.86
C SER A 103 8.18 1.79 -1.67
N ALA A 104 8.07 2.34 -2.87
CA ALA A 104 9.20 2.51 -3.79
C ALA A 104 10.29 3.47 -3.28
N ILE A 105 9.95 4.33 -2.31
CA ILE A 105 10.89 5.22 -1.63
C ILE A 105 11.20 4.80 -0.19
N GLY A 106 10.86 3.58 0.19
CA GLY A 106 11.11 3.04 1.54
C GLY A 106 10.15 3.56 2.61
N GLY A 107 8.94 3.94 2.22
CA GLY A 107 7.89 4.32 3.15
C GLY A 107 7.44 3.15 4.04
N PRO A 108 6.73 3.42 5.15
CA PRO A 108 6.33 2.39 6.12
C PRO A 108 5.54 1.23 5.52
N ILE A 109 4.76 1.48 4.48
CA ILE A 109 4.02 0.42 3.80
C ILE A 109 4.96 -0.65 3.19
N ALA A 110 6.19 -0.27 2.79
CA ALA A 110 7.20 -1.21 2.33
C ALA A 110 7.68 -2.18 3.42
N LEU A 111 7.55 -1.78 4.68
CA LEU A 111 8.04 -2.51 5.84
C LEU A 111 7.01 -3.47 6.45
N ILE A 112 5.76 -3.42 6.00
CA ILE A 112 4.70 -4.33 6.45
C ILE A 112 5.02 -5.74 5.94
N LYS A 113 4.87 -6.74 6.81
CA LYS A 113 5.04 -8.16 6.47
C LYS A 113 3.74 -8.92 6.66
N ASP A 114 3.66 -10.12 6.06
CA ASP A 114 2.53 -11.02 6.27
C ASP A 114 2.30 -11.28 7.76
N ALA A 115 1.03 -11.39 8.13
CA ALA A 115 0.54 -11.57 9.48
C ALA A 115 0.78 -10.39 10.45
N ASP A 116 1.34 -9.26 10.02
CA ASP A 116 1.34 -8.03 10.80
C ASP A 116 -0.10 -7.60 11.15
N THR A 117 -0.27 -6.96 12.28
CA THR A 117 -1.58 -6.51 12.73
C THR A 117 -1.85 -5.09 12.26
N ILE A 118 -2.86 -4.93 11.41
CA ILE A 118 -3.30 -3.62 10.89
C ILE A 118 -4.59 -3.22 11.60
N THR A 119 -4.61 -2.01 12.13
CA THR A 119 -5.79 -1.40 12.72
C THR A 119 -6.14 -0.12 11.98
N VAL A 120 -7.39 0.01 11.57
CA VAL A 120 -7.97 1.22 11.00
C VAL A 120 -9.05 1.70 11.96
N ASP A 121 -8.86 2.87 12.55
CA ASP A 121 -9.83 3.49 13.44
C ASP A 121 -10.43 4.73 12.76
N LEU A 122 -11.71 4.67 12.47
CA LEU A 122 -12.43 5.76 11.81
C LEU A 122 -12.80 6.89 12.76
N ASN A 123 -12.89 6.61 14.06
CA ASN A 123 -13.23 7.61 15.05
C ASN A 123 -12.02 8.54 15.30
N GLU A 124 -10.84 7.94 15.39
CA GLU A 124 -9.58 8.66 15.59
C GLU A 124 -8.88 9.02 14.27
N ASN A 125 -9.42 8.56 13.12
CA ASN A 125 -8.81 8.72 11.81
C ASN A 125 -7.37 8.20 11.76
N THR A 126 -7.11 7.02 12.33
CA THR A 126 -5.78 6.43 12.38
C THR A 126 -5.70 5.13 11.56
N LEU A 127 -4.50 4.89 11.02
CA LEU A 127 -4.09 3.64 10.36
C LEU A 127 -2.77 3.21 11.00
N VAL A 128 -2.77 2.08 11.68
CA VAL A 128 -1.62 1.61 12.47
C VAL A 128 -1.27 0.18 12.08
N CYS A 129 0.01 -0.06 11.80
CA CYS A 129 0.61 -1.39 11.83
C CYS A 129 1.27 -1.56 13.21
N TYR A 130 0.79 -2.50 14.00
CA TYR A 130 1.22 -2.65 15.39
C TYR A 130 2.72 -2.96 15.50
N GLU A 131 3.23 -3.83 14.65
CA GLU A 131 4.63 -4.26 14.63
C GLU A 131 5.58 -3.10 14.29
N LEU A 132 5.11 -2.13 13.51
CA LEU A 132 5.88 -0.92 13.17
C LEU A 132 5.82 0.18 14.26
N THR A 133 5.14 -0.05 15.37
CA THR A 133 5.24 0.83 16.56
C THR A 133 6.53 0.60 17.34
N ASN A 134 7.19 -0.54 17.13
CA ASN A 134 8.49 -0.85 17.73
C ASN A 134 9.63 -0.36 16.84
N ILE A 135 10.44 0.57 17.37
CA ILE A 135 11.53 1.20 16.61
C ILE A 135 12.62 0.21 16.18
N GLU A 136 12.89 -0.83 16.97
CA GLU A 136 13.86 -1.86 16.61
C GLU A 136 13.39 -2.66 15.40
N THR A 137 12.11 -3.03 15.38
CA THR A 137 11.47 -3.71 14.23
C THR A 137 11.52 -2.83 12.97
N VAL A 138 11.23 -1.54 13.11
CA VAL A 138 11.32 -0.59 11.99
C VAL A 138 12.74 -0.52 11.45
N ASN A 139 13.74 -0.32 12.32
CA ASN A 139 15.13 -0.20 11.93
C ASN A 139 15.64 -1.49 11.24
N GLN A 140 15.28 -2.66 11.79
CA GLN A 140 15.63 -3.94 11.18
C GLN A 140 15.03 -4.06 9.78
N ARG A 141 13.71 -3.87 9.65
CA ARG A 141 13.01 -4.02 8.36
C ARG A 141 13.45 -2.98 7.33
N LYS A 142 13.77 -1.76 7.77
CA LYS A 142 14.33 -0.72 6.92
C LYS A 142 15.71 -1.13 6.38
N SER A 143 16.58 -1.66 7.24
CA SER A 143 17.90 -2.17 6.82
C SER A 143 17.76 -3.33 5.83
N GLU A 144 16.80 -4.24 6.03
CA GLU A 144 16.50 -5.32 5.10
C GLU A 144 16.06 -4.75 3.73
N TRP A 145 15.15 -3.78 3.73
CA TRP A 145 14.67 -3.11 2.52
C TRP A 145 15.80 -2.38 1.77
N GLU A 146 16.62 -1.61 2.48
CA GLU A 146 17.79 -0.91 1.92
C GLU A 146 18.81 -1.89 1.32
N TYR A 147 19.04 -3.01 2.00
CA TYR A 147 19.94 -4.06 1.49
C TYR A 147 19.44 -4.63 0.15
N GLU A 148 18.13 -4.89 0.01
CA GLU A 148 17.56 -5.33 -1.27
C GLU A 148 17.72 -4.25 -2.36
N CYS A 149 17.57 -2.98 -2.02
CA CYS A 149 17.82 -1.87 -2.94
C CYS A 149 19.29 -1.86 -3.42
N THR A 150 20.26 -2.08 -2.52
CA THR A 150 21.69 -2.07 -2.91
C THR A 150 22.03 -3.15 -3.91
N LYS A 151 21.39 -4.31 -3.86
CA LYS A 151 21.57 -5.41 -4.81
C LYS A 151 21.05 -5.06 -6.22
N ASN A 152 20.18 -4.08 -6.34
CA ASN A 152 19.51 -3.73 -7.58
C ASN A 152 19.70 -2.23 -7.93
N ASN A 153 20.94 -1.76 -7.86
CA ASN A 153 21.31 -0.38 -8.21
C ASN A 153 20.48 0.69 -7.48
N GLY A 154 20.12 0.40 -6.23
CA GLY A 154 19.38 1.30 -5.35
C GLY A 154 17.86 1.32 -5.54
N ILE A 155 17.31 0.50 -6.39
CA ILE A 155 15.86 0.34 -6.58
C ILE A 155 15.45 -1.01 -5.99
N HIS A 156 14.43 -1.04 -5.14
CA HIS A 156 13.95 -2.30 -4.60
C HIS A 156 13.49 -3.25 -5.73
N PRO A 157 13.85 -4.55 -5.72
CA PRO A 157 13.52 -5.49 -6.80
C PRO A 157 12.02 -5.61 -7.10
N ALA A 158 11.17 -5.42 -6.09
CA ALA A 158 9.72 -5.44 -6.24
C ALA A 158 9.17 -4.25 -7.04
N VAL A 159 9.94 -3.17 -7.19
CA VAL A 159 9.63 -2.11 -8.14
C VAL A 159 9.81 -2.68 -9.54
N GLY A 160 8.72 -3.15 -10.14
CA GLY A 160 8.73 -3.83 -11.42
C GLY A 160 9.56 -3.11 -12.49
N ILE A 161 10.17 -3.87 -13.37
CA ILE A 161 10.86 -3.32 -14.54
C ILE A 161 9.78 -2.65 -15.40
N ALA A 162 9.87 -1.34 -15.56
CA ALA A 162 9.01 -0.67 -16.52
C ALA A 162 9.30 -1.21 -17.92
N ASN A 163 8.29 -1.83 -18.53
CA ASN A 163 8.42 -2.56 -19.80
C ASN A 163 8.79 -1.67 -20.99
N THR A 164 8.81 -0.34 -20.81
CA THR A 164 9.13 0.61 -21.83
C THR A 164 10.09 1.71 -21.35
N ARG A 165 10.87 2.28 -22.29
CA ARG A 165 11.72 3.44 -22.00
C ARG A 165 10.92 4.63 -21.49
N LEU A 166 9.67 4.78 -21.95
CA LEU A 166 8.78 5.86 -21.53
C LEU A 166 8.41 5.73 -20.05
N LEU A 167 7.97 4.55 -19.62
CA LEU A 167 7.61 4.29 -18.23
C LEU A 167 8.81 4.48 -17.29
N ASN A 168 10.02 4.06 -17.72
CA ASN A 168 11.23 4.32 -16.94
C ASN A 168 11.51 5.83 -16.78
N LYS A 169 11.31 6.60 -17.85
CA LYS A 169 11.44 8.06 -17.82
C LYS A 169 10.40 8.70 -16.90
N MET A 170 9.17 8.23 -16.94
CA MET A 170 8.10 8.69 -16.04
C MET A 170 8.46 8.39 -14.57
N ARG A 171 8.93 7.20 -14.26
CA ARG A 171 9.37 6.84 -12.90
C ARG A 171 10.45 7.77 -12.37
N CYS A 172 11.47 8.05 -13.18
CA CYS A 172 12.58 8.94 -12.78
C CYS A 172 12.13 10.38 -12.48
N SER A 173 11.00 10.81 -13.04
CA SER A 173 10.44 12.15 -12.84
C SER A 173 9.23 12.17 -11.90
N ALA A 174 8.74 11.01 -11.48
CA ALA A 174 7.56 10.91 -10.66
C ALA A 174 7.81 11.44 -9.24
N VAL A 175 6.84 12.18 -8.74
CA VAL A 175 6.82 12.71 -7.38
C VAL A 175 5.90 11.83 -6.54
N PRO A 176 6.34 11.33 -5.38
CA PRO A 176 5.49 10.53 -4.50
C PRO A 176 4.18 11.26 -4.14
N ALA A 177 3.12 10.49 -3.87
CA ALA A 177 1.79 11.03 -3.59
C ALA A 177 1.77 12.06 -2.45
N ILE A 178 2.58 11.86 -1.40
CA ILE A 178 2.70 12.78 -0.26
C ILE A 178 3.26 14.17 -0.64
N PHE A 179 3.91 14.27 -1.82
CA PHE A 179 4.45 15.52 -2.36
C PHE A 179 3.67 16.01 -3.59
N GLY A 180 2.49 15.42 -3.87
CA GLY A 180 1.56 15.90 -4.88
C GLY A 180 1.46 15.05 -6.16
N ALA A 181 2.14 13.90 -6.26
CA ALA A 181 2.03 12.93 -7.36
C ALA A 181 2.25 13.49 -8.78
N GLY A 182 2.93 14.62 -8.89
CA GLY A 182 3.23 15.26 -10.18
C GLY A 182 4.45 14.66 -10.88
N MET A 183 4.96 15.38 -11.89
CA MET A 183 6.21 15.07 -12.57
C MET A 183 7.20 16.21 -12.35
N HIS A 184 8.40 15.90 -11.89
CA HIS A 184 9.44 16.92 -11.69
C HIS A 184 10.62 16.66 -12.63
N PRO A 185 10.95 17.60 -13.53
CA PRO A 185 11.94 17.35 -14.59
C PRO A 185 13.38 17.19 -14.07
N ASN A 186 13.68 17.68 -12.87
CA ASN A 186 15.05 17.82 -12.37
C ASN A 186 15.30 17.12 -11.02
N GLN A 187 14.36 16.30 -10.50
CA GLN A 187 14.58 15.55 -9.25
C GLN A 187 14.53 14.07 -9.51
N SER A 188 15.54 13.36 -9.03
CA SER A 188 15.55 11.90 -9.04
C SER A 188 14.76 11.35 -7.86
N VAL A 189 14.30 10.12 -7.97
CA VAL A 189 13.63 9.35 -6.90
C VAL A 189 14.41 9.39 -5.57
N TRP A 190 15.73 9.40 -5.64
CA TRP A 190 16.65 9.41 -4.49
C TRP A 190 16.46 10.59 -3.54
N VAL A 191 16.08 11.75 -4.05
CA VAL A 191 15.81 12.94 -3.22
C VAL A 191 14.63 12.71 -2.27
N TYR A 192 13.70 11.83 -2.63
CA TYR A 192 12.52 11.55 -1.81
C TYR A 192 12.79 10.48 -0.75
N GLN A 193 13.72 9.54 -1.00
CA GLN A 193 14.13 8.56 0.01
C GLN A 193 14.75 9.23 1.24
N GLU A 194 15.57 10.26 1.03
CA GLU A 194 16.16 11.05 2.12
C GLU A 194 15.13 11.88 2.89
N ARG A 195 13.95 12.13 2.32
CA ARG A 195 12.88 12.93 2.93
C ARG A 195 11.80 12.10 3.64
N VAL A 196 11.89 10.78 3.60
CA VAL A 196 10.99 9.94 4.38
C VAL A 196 11.26 10.19 5.87
N PRO A 197 10.26 10.61 6.66
CA PRO A 197 10.46 10.89 8.06
C PRO A 197 11.00 9.67 8.80
N GLU A 198 12.04 9.85 9.60
CA GLU A 198 12.63 8.78 10.42
C GLU A 198 11.70 8.31 11.55
N THR A 199 10.64 9.05 11.82
CA THR A 199 9.78 8.80 12.98
C THR A 199 8.51 8.07 12.60
N THR A 200 8.23 7.01 13.35
CA THR A 200 6.97 6.26 13.35
C THR A 200 5.77 7.03 13.91
N ASN A 201 5.98 8.28 14.33
CA ASN A 201 4.92 9.16 14.78
C ASN A 201 4.15 9.73 13.58
N PHE A 202 3.36 8.89 12.94
CA PHE A 202 2.30 9.35 12.06
C PHE A 202 1.29 10.11 12.90
N LYS A 203 1.44 11.42 12.99
CA LYS A 203 0.29 12.25 13.37
C LYS A 203 -0.73 12.10 12.26
N PRO A 204 -1.98 11.77 12.58
CA PRO A 204 -3.03 11.73 11.59
C PRO A 204 -3.03 13.06 10.84
N ILE A 205 -3.10 13.01 9.52
CA ILE A 205 -3.34 14.21 8.72
C ILE A 205 -4.76 14.65 9.07
N ASN A 206 -4.87 15.48 10.10
CA ASN A 206 -6.12 16.12 10.45
C ASN A 206 -6.44 17.11 9.34
N LYS A 207 -7.32 16.72 8.46
CA LYS A 207 -8.34 17.46 7.71
C LYS A 207 -8.57 16.81 6.36
N PHE A 208 -9.47 15.83 6.32
CA PHE A 208 -10.33 15.74 5.15
C PHE A 208 -11.21 17.00 5.20
N ARG A 209 -10.94 17.97 4.32
CA ARG A 209 -11.87 19.05 4.08
C ARG A 209 -13.07 18.43 3.35
N GLU A 210 -14.25 18.76 3.88
CA GLU A 210 -15.56 18.56 3.28
C GLU A 210 -15.62 18.99 1.83
#